data_94dfc6a693496b1a6c1aa00167ffe12e
#
_entry.id   94dfc6a693496b1a6c1aa00167ffe12e
#
_cell.length_a   1.000
_cell.length_b   1.000
_cell.length_c   1.000
_cell.angle_alpha   90.00
_cell.angle_beta   90.00
_cell.angle_gamma   90.00
#
_symmetry.space_group_name_H-M   'P 1'
#
loop_
_entity.id
_entity.type
_entity.pdbx_description
1 polymer ?
#
loop_
_entity_poly.entity_id
_entity_poly.type
_entity_poly.pdbx_seq_one_letter_code
_entity_poly.pdbx_strand_id
1 'polypeptide(L)'
;QSNVVDVCGKINEMVRDYKLETVFIDETGLGGGLIDLAREQDIPARGVVFSLQEKASMYKNLRLLFENHKITLKKVDKMVYQLSYLTREYTEGGVMKIKSEEHDDYPDSLVLACRAVSSGNQWHVIDVGKGLQKALFG
;
A
#
# COMPACT_ATOMS: atom_id res chain seq x y z
N GLN A 1 -17.55 11.54 1.59
CA GLN A 1 -17.18 10.20 1.13
C GLN A 1 -16.84 10.28 -0.35
N SER A 2 -15.61 9.90 -0.69
CA SER A 2 -15.23 9.78 -2.12
C SER A 2 -16.01 8.61 -2.73
N ASN A 3 -16.69 8.89 -3.83
CA ASN A 3 -17.37 7.88 -4.63
C ASN A 3 -16.30 6.95 -5.23
N VAL A 4 -16.61 5.66 -5.40
CA VAL A 4 -15.72 4.65 -6.02
C VAL A 4 -15.26 5.11 -7.41
N VAL A 5 -16.13 5.76 -8.17
CA VAL A 5 -15.81 6.34 -9.49
C VAL A 5 -14.73 7.42 -9.38
N ASP A 6 -14.83 8.31 -8.38
CA ASP A 6 -13.84 9.38 -8.17
C ASP A 6 -12.47 8.79 -7.76
N VAL A 7 -12.48 7.75 -6.95
CA VAL A 7 -11.26 7.02 -6.57
C VAL A 7 -10.61 6.38 -7.80
N CYS A 8 -11.39 5.70 -8.63
CA CYS A 8 -10.92 5.14 -9.90
C CYS A 8 -10.33 6.19 -10.83
N GLY A 9 -10.98 7.36 -10.94
CA GLY A 9 -10.48 8.48 -11.74
C GLY A 9 -9.10 8.96 -11.27
N LYS A 10 -8.91 9.11 -9.95
CA LYS A 10 -7.61 9.47 -9.36
C LYS A 10 -6.53 8.42 -9.60
N ILE A 11 -6.88 7.15 -9.45
CA ILE A 11 -5.95 6.04 -9.73
C ILE A 11 -5.54 6.07 -11.20
N ASN A 12 -6.47 6.27 -12.11
CA ASN A 12 -6.19 6.33 -13.54
C ASN A 12 -5.25 7.49 -13.91
N GLU A 13 -5.45 8.66 -13.31
CA GLU A 13 -4.52 9.79 -13.46
C GLU A 13 -3.11 9.42 -12.97
N MET A 14 -2.99 8.77 -11.82
CA MET A 14 -1.70 8.33 -11.29
C MET A 14 -1.03 7.29 -12.18
N VAL A 15 -1.79 6.32 -12.68
CA VAL A 15 -1.27 5.29 -13.61
C VAL A 15 -0.68 5.95 -14.85
N ARG A 16 -1.38 6.93 -15.41
CA ARG A 16 -0.92 7.67 -16.59
C ARG A 16 0.29 8.56 -16.28
N ASP A 17 0.23 9.35 -15.21
CA ASP A 17 1.26 10.35 -14.88
C ASP A 17 2.56 9.71 -14.43
N TYR A 18 2.51 8.59 -13.74
CA TYR A 18 3.67 7.85 -13.24
C TYR A 18 4.01 6.61 -14.06
N LYS A 19 3.26 6.31 -15.12
CA LYS A 19 3.45 5.10 -15.95
C LYS A 19 3.49 3.82 -15.11
N LEU A 20 2.53 3.67 -14.22
CA LEU A 20 2.46 2.52 -13.33
C LEU A 20 2.10 1.25 -14.11
N GLU A 21 2.85 0.18 -13.88
CA GLU A 21 2.61 -1.12 -14.50
C GLU A 21 1.60 -1.96 -13.71
N THR A 22 1.48 -1.70 -12.42
CA THR A 22 0.57 -2.43 -11.52
C THR A 22 0.12 -1.52 -10.39
N VAL A 23 -1.16 -1.65 -10.02
CA VAL A 23 -1.75 -1.01 -8.84
C VAL A 23 -2.28 -2.09 -7.93
N PHE A 24 -1.73 -2.20 -6.72
CA PHE A 24 -2.27 -3.10 -5.70
C PHE A 24 -3.36 -2.40 -4.89
N ILE A 25 -4.48 -3.06 -4.73
CA ILE A 25 -5.64 -2.55 -4.00
C ILE A 25 -6.00 -3.56 -2.91
N ASP A 26 -6.20 -3.06 -1.69
CA ASP A 26 -6.77 -3.87 -0.62
C ASP A 26 -8.22 -4.23 -0.99
N GLU A 27 -8.48 -5.52 -1.19
CA GLU A 27 -9.82 -6.03 -1.50
C GLU A 27 -10.58 -6.52 -0.26
N THR A 28 -10.01 -6.36 0.92
CA THR A 28 -10.70 -6.66 2.19
C THR A 28 -11.88 -5.69 2.37
N GLY A 29 -13.06 -6.22 2.50
CA GLY A 29 -14.27 -5.39 2.59
C GLY A 29 -14.78 -4.87 1.24
N LEU A 30 -14.78 -3.57 1.01
CA LEU A 30 -15.37 -2.93 -0.18
C LEU A 30 -14.47 -2.92 -1.42
N GLY A 31 -13.25 -3.42 -1.31
CA GLY A 31 -12.24 -3.34 -2.36
C GLY A 31 -12.59 -4.09 -3.66
N GLY A 32 -13.39 -5.16 -3.59
CA GLY A 32 -13.76 -5.95 -4.77
C GLY A 32 -14.44 -5.12 -5.86
N GLY A 33 -15.42 -4.30 -5.49
CA GLY A 33 -16.11 -3.42 -6.46
C GLY A 33 -15.19 -2.37 -7.10
N LEU A 34 -14.22 -1.86 -6.35
CA LEU A 34 -13.22 -0.94 -6.87
C LEU A 34 -12.29 -1.62 -7.89
N ILE A 35 -11.90 -2.86 -7.61
CA ILE A 35 -11.02 -3.63 -8.51
C ILE A 35 -11.74 -3.93 -9.83
N ASP A 36 -12.99 -4.34 -9.78
CA ASP A 36 -13.78 -4.63 -10.97
C ASP A 36 -13.94 -3.37 -11.85
N LEU A 37 -14.29 -2.25 -11.23
CA LEU A 37 -14.41 -0.98 -11.93
C LEU A 37 -13.07 -0.50 -12.50
N ALA A 38 -11.98 -0.69 -11.77
CA ALA A 38 -10.64 -0.35 -12.24
C ALA A 38 -10.25 -1.17 -13.49
N ARG A 39 -10.56 -2.47 -13.49
CA ARG A 39 -10.30 -3.34 -14.63
C ARG A 39 -11.16 -2.98 -15.86
N GLU A 40 -12.41 -2.60 -15.65
CA GLU A 40 -13.29 -2.11 -16.72
C GLU A 40 -12.73 -0.83 -17.38
N GLN A 41 -11.93 -0.05 -16.65
CA GLN A 41 -11.26 1.15 -17.15
C GLN A 41 -9.81 0.90 -17.61
N ASP A 42 -9.42 -0.34 -17.84
CA ASP A 42 -8.07 -0.74 -18.25
C ASP A 42 -6.95 -0.34 -17.27
N ILE A 43 -7.30 -0.12 -16.00
CA ILE A 43 -6.32 0.09 -14.95
C ILE A 43 -5.69 -1.25 -14.58
N PRO A 44 -4.35 -1.37 -14.50
CA PRO A 44 -3.66 -2.62 -14.17
C PRO A 44 -3.78 -2.94 -12.67
N ALA A 45 -5.02 -3.17 -12.20
CA ALA A 45 -5.33 -3.40 -10.79
C ALA A 45 -5.21 -4.87 -10.41
N ARG A 46 -4.59 -5.12 -9.26
CA ARG A 46 -4.53 -6.42 -8.60
C ARG A 46 -5.04 -6.30 -7.17
N GLY A 47 -5.98 -7.16 -6.79
CA GLY A 47 -6.50 -7.24 -5.44
C GLY A 47 -5.55 -7.98 -4.50
N VAL A 48 -5.47 -7.51 -3.26
CA VAL A 48 -4.73 -8.16 -2.18
C VAL A 48 -5.64 -8.27 -0.97
N VAL A 49 -5.82 -9.47 -0.45
CA VAL A 49 -6.53 -9.69 0.81
C VAL A 49 -5.57 -9.52 1.98
N PHE A 50 -5.85 -8.58 2.86
CA PHE A 50 -5.08 -8.39 4.10
C PHE A 50 -5.45 -9.42 5.18
N SER A 51 -5.16 -10.69 4.93
CA SER A 51 -5.19 -11.69 6.01
C SER A 51 -4.10 -11.36 7.06
N LEU A 52 -4.22 -11.91 8.25
CA LEU A 52 -3.20 -11.75 9.31
C LEU A 52 -1.80 -12.13 8.81
N GLN A 53 -1.72 -13.26 8.13
CA GLN A 53 -0.45 -13.77 7.59
C GLN A 53 0.09 -12.91 6.47
N GLU A 54 -0.75 -12.48 5.56
CA GLU A 54 -0.36 -11.62 4.43
C GLU A 54 0.12 -10.25 4.92
N LYS A 55 -0.62 -9.64 5.84
CA LYS A 55 -0.22 -8.37 6.46
C LYS A 55 1.12 -8.50 7.18
N ALA A 56 1.32 -9.54 7.98
CA ALA A 56 2.57 -9.79 8.67
C ALA A 56 3.74 -9.99 7.69
N SER A 57 3.52 -10.72 6.60
CA SER A 57 4.51 -10.94 5.54
C SER A 57 4.91 -9.64 4.84
N MET A 58 3.95 -8.80 4.51
CA MET A 58 4.21 -7.50 3.86
C MET A 58 4.99 -6.55 4.76
N TYR A 59 4.67 -6.47 6.05
CA TYR A 59 5.41 -5.64 7.01
C TYR A 59 6.82 -6.17 7.28
N LYS A 60 7.01 -7.50 7.31
CA LYS A 60 8.34 -8.10 7.37
C LYS A 60 9.17 -7.73 6.14
N ASN A 61 8.58 -7.77 4.96
CA ASN A 61 9.24 -7.33 3.73
C ASN A 61 9.66 -5.85 3.80
N LEU A 62 8.77 -4.98 4.24
CA LEU A 62 9.06 -3.55 4.43
C LEU A 62 10.24 -3.35 5.40
N ARG A 63 10.25 -4.05 6.51
CA ARG A 63 11.35 -4.00 7.48
C ARG A 63 12.69 -4.39 6.84
N LEU A 64 12.71 -5.50 6.10
CA LEU A 64 13.91 -5.97 5.40
C LEU A 64 14.41 -4.96 4.35
N LEU A 65 13.48 -4.29 3.66
CA LEU A 65 13.83 -3.24 2.70
C LEU A 65 14.52 -2.04 3.38
N PHE A 66 14.04 -1.63 4.55
CA PHE A 66 14.68 -0.58 5.34
C PHE A 66 16.04 -1.02 5.89
N GLU A 67 16.12 -2.20 6.50
CA GLU A 67 17.36 -2.72 7.09
C GLU A 67 18.46 -2.88 6.03
N ASN A 68 18.12 -3.24 4.81
CA ASN A 68 19.05 -3.42 3.70
C ASN A 68 19.25 -2.15 2.85
N HIS A 69 18.73 -1.01 3.29
CA HIS A 69 18.82 0.26 2.54
C HIS A 69 18.31 0.17 1.09
N LYS A 70 17.30 -0.67 0.87
CA LYS A 70 16.66 -0.87 -0.45
C LYS A 70 15.50 0.09 -0.71
N ILE A 71 15.10 0.85 0.27
CA ILE A 71 14.02 1.82 0.17
C ILE A 71 14.44 3.13 0.82
N THR A 72 14.11 4.22 0.16
CA THR A 72 14.22 5.58 0.69
C THR A 72 12.86 6.25 0.56
N LEU A 73 12.35 6.75 1.67
CA LEU A 73 11.09 7.46 1.70
C LEU A 73 11.31 8.94 1.91
N LYS A 74 10.56 9.74 1.15
CA LYS A 74 10.41 11.14 1.49
C LYS A 74 9.65 11.25 2.82
N LYS A 75 10.11 12.14 3.71
CA LYS A 75 9.44 12.36 4.99
C LYS A 75 8.03 12.90 4.76
N VAL A 76 7.03 12.09 5.10
CA VAL A 76 5.62 12.47 5.18
C VAL A 76 5.22 12.29 6.64
N ASP A 77 4.88 13.39 7.31
CA ASP A 77 4.66 13.37 8.77
C ASP A 77 3.58 12.38 9.19
N LYS A 78 2.48 12.27 8.47
CA LYS A 78 1.44 11.27 8.75
C LYS A 78 1.93 9.83 8.59
N MET A 79 2.75 9.55 7.58
CA MET A 79 3.36 8.23 7.38
C MET A 79 4.24 7.85 8.58
N VAL A 80 5.13 8.77 8.98
CA VAL A 80 6.03 8.55 10.12
C VAL A 80 5.23 8.37 11.40
N TYR A 81 4.22 9.19 11.62
CA TYR A 81 3.33 9.11 12.78
C TYR A 81 2.65 7.73 12.84
N GLN A 82 1.96 7.31 11.80
CA GLN A 82 1.26 6.03 11.77
C GLN A 82 2.21 4.83 11.88
N LEU A 83 3.38 4.88 11.22
CA LEU A 83 4.41 3.83 11.36
C LEU A 83 4.88 3.68 12.81
N SER A 84 4.99 4.77 13.57
CA SER A 84 5.46 4.75 14.96
C SER A 84 4.48 4.07 15.93
N TYR A 85 3.20 3.96 15.58
CA TYR A 85 2.16 3.30 16.37
C TYR A 85 1.93 1.84 16.01
N LEU A 86 2.67 1.30 15.06
CA LEU A 86 2.59 -0.12 14.71
C LEU A 86 3.28 -0.98 15.76
N THR A 87 2.61 -2.04 16.18
CA THR A 87 3.12 -3.02 17.13
C THR A 87 2.97 -4.44 16.59
N ARG A 88 3.83 -5.34 17.11
CA ARG A 88 3.74 -6.77 16.84
C ARG A 88 3.12 -7.46 18.04
N GLU A 89 2.11 -8.23 17.78
CA GLU A 89 1.50 -9.15 18.74
C GLU A 89 1.54 -10.57 18.19
N TYR A 90 1.43 -11.55 19.05
CA TYR A 90 1.32 -12.94 18.65
C TYR A 90 -0.03 -13.49 19.14
N THR A 91 -0.70 -14.23 18.28
CA THR A 91 -1.90 -14.97 18.66
C THR A 91 -1.54 -16.14 19.57
N GLU A 92 -2.53 -16.74 20.25
CA GLU A 92 -2.32 -17.95 21.07
C GLU A 92 -1.66 -19.07 20.27
N GLY A 93 -1.92 -19.17 18.98
CA GLY A 93 -1.27 -20.12 18.06
C GLY A 93 0.13 -19.72 17.57
N GLY A 94 0.72 -18.64 18.09
CA GLY A 94 2.06 -18.17 17.73
C GLY A 94 2.15 -17.44 16.39
N VAL A 95 1.03 -17.07 15.77
CA VAL A 95 1.00 -16.31 14.52
C VAL A 95 1.22 -14.83 14.81
N MET A 96 2.17 -14.21 14.11
CA MET A 96 2.45 -12.78 14.24
C MET A 96 1.29 -11.96 13.65
N LYS A 97 0.87 -10.97 14.42
CA LYS A 97 -0.17 -10.00 14.04
C LYS A 97 0.41 -8.59 14.12
N ILE A 98 0.23 -7.82 13.07
CA ILE A 98 0.51 -6.38 13.10
C ILE A 98 -0.73 -5.65 13.56
N LYS A 99 -0.57 -4.82 14.57
CA LYS A 99 -1.63 -4.02 15.17
C LYS A 99 -1.23 -2.55 15.17
N SER A 100 -2.20 -1.69 14.95
CA SER A 100 -2.07 -0.26 15.16
C SER A 100 -3.12 0.22 16.15
N GLU A 101 -2.72 1.06 17.09
CA GLU A 101 -3.65 1.77 17.99
C GLU A 101 -4.25 3.01 17.31
N GLU A 102 -3.65 3.43 16.21
CA GLU A 102 -4.08 4.54 15.36
C GLU A 102 -4.47 4.02 13.97
N HIS A 103 -4.80 4.93 13.07
CA HIS A 103 -5.01 4.58 11.67
C HIS A 103 -3.71 4.06 11.03
N ASP A 104 -3.82 3.10 10.15
CA ASP A 104 -2.70 2.47 9.46
C ASP A 104 -2.79 2.54 7.92
N ASP A 105 -3.63 3.41 7.41
CA ASP A 105 -3.87 3.56 5.97
C ASP A 105 -2.60 3.90 5.17
N TYR A 106 -1.73 4.75 5.74
CA TYR A 106 -0.45 5.11 5.12
C TYR A 106 0.54 3.95 5.14
N PRO A 107 0.81 3.30 6.28
CA PRO A 107 1.65 2.11 6.30
C PRO A 107 1.12 0.98 5.44
N ASP A 108 -0.17 0.73 5.44
CA ASP A 108 -0.79 -0.33 4.62
C ASP A 108 -0.63 -0.03 3.13
N SER A 109 -0.83 1.21 2.68
CA SER A 109 -0.55 1.59 1.30
C SER A 109 0.91 1.44 0.91
N LEU A 110 1.84 1.74 1.84
CA LEU A 110 3.26 1.57 1.63
C LEU A 110 3.64 0.09 1.47
N VAL A 111 3.16 -0.78 2.35
CA VAL A 111 3.47 -2.22 2.23
C VAL A 111 2.88 -2.84 0.98
N LEU A 112 1.72 -2.37 0.52
CA LEU A 112 1.16 -2.75 -0.78
C LEU A 112 2.07 -2.32 -1.93
N ALA A 113 2.52 -1.07 -1.94
CA ALA A 113 3.45 -0.58 -2.95
C ALA A 113 4.77 -1.38 -2.97
N CYS A 114 5.27 -1.75 -1.80
CA CYS A 114 6.49 -2.54 -1.67
C CYS A 114 6.32 -4.03 -1.99
N ARG A 115 5.09 -4.53 -2.13
CA ARG A 115 4.83 -5.94 -2.46
C ARG A 115 5.49 -6.35 -3.78
N ALA A 116 5.43 -5.49 -4.78
CA ALA A 116 6.07 -5.74 -6.05
C ALA A 116 7.60 -5.87 -5.95
N VAL A 117 8.23 -5.31 -4.89
CA VAL A 117 9.68 -5.29 -4.64
C VAL A 117 10.23 -6.68 -4.30
N SER A 118 9.51 -7.47 -3.56
CA SER A 118 9.94 -8.79 -3.13
C SER A 118 10.08 -9.80 -4.28
N SER A 119 9.59 -9.49 -5.47
CA SER A 119 9.62 -10.38 -6.64
C SER A 119 10.86 -10.27 -7.52
N GLY A 120 11.89 -9.55 -7.09
CA GLY A 120 13.21 -9.53 -7.73
C GLY A 120 13.37 -8.62 -8.95
N ASN A 121 12.41 -7.77 -9.23
CA ASN A 121 12.52 -6.79 -10.31
C ASN A 121 13.37 -5.57 -9.91
N GLN A 122 14.11 -5.03 -10.85
CA GLN A 122 14.88 -3.80 -10.65
C GLN A 122 13.94 -2.61 -10.37
N TRP A 123 14.35 -1.78 -9.41
CA TRP A 123 13.54 -0.68 -8.90
C TRP A 123 13.87 0.64 -9.57
N HIS A 124 12.80 1.32 -9.94
CA HIS A 124 12.85 2.77 -10.06
C HIS A 124 12.26 3.36 -8.77
N VAL A 125 13.03 4.23 -8.10
CA VAL A 125 12.52 5.01 -6.97
C VAL A 125 11.47 5.96 -7.53
N ILE A 126 10.20 5.62 -7.31
CA ILE A 126 9.11 6.55 -7.57
C ILE A 126 9.06 7.47 -6.34
N ASP A 127 9.11 8.78 -6.55
CA ASP A 127 8.85 9.75 -5.47
C ASP A 127 7.37 9.67 -5.06
N VAL A 128 7.06 8.67 -4.24
CA VAL A 128 5.71 8.37 -3.75
C VAL A 128 5.16 9.54 -2.93
N GLY A 129 6.06 10.40 -2.37
CA GLY A 129 5.66 11.50 -1.50
C GLY A 129 4.77 12.54 -2.17
N LYS A 130 5.10 12.98 -3.38
CA LYS A 130 4.29 13.96 -4.11
C LYS A 130 3.01 13.37 -4.69
N GLY A 131 3.08 12.15 -5.19
CA GLY A 131 1.93 11.45 -5.75
C GLY A 131 0.87 11.10 -4.71
N LEU A 132 1.29 10.51 -3.58
CA LEU A 132 0.42 10.19 -2.46
C LEU A 132 -0.19 11.45 -1.82
N GLN A 133 0.61 12.51 -1.59
CA GLN A 133 0.10 13.75 -1.06
C GLN A 133 -0.94 14.37 -2.00
N LYS A 134 -0.70 14.40 -3.31
CA LYS A 134 -1.62 14.98 -4.29
C LYS A 134 -2.88 14.11 -4.48
N ALA A 135 -2.74 12.79 -4.49
CA ALA A 135 -3.86 11.88 -4.71
C ALA A 135 -4.77 11.72 -3.47
N LEU A 136 -4.20 11.71 -2.26
CA LEU A 136 -4.95 11.48 -1.02
C LEU A 136 -5.35 12.77 -0.31
N PHE A 137 -4.65 13.89 -0.54
CA PHE A 137 -4.84 15.15 0.20
C PHE A 137 -4.95 16.39 -0.69
N GLY A 138 -4.89 16.18 -1.96
CA GLY A 138 -4.96 17.12 -3.08
C GLY A 138 -5.22 18.54 -2.86
#